data_b165794be87620303383c86d2cea560b
#
_entry.id   b165794be87620303383c86d2cea560b
#
_cell.length_a   1.000
_cell.length_b   1.000
_cell.length_c   1.000
_cell.angle_alpha   90.00
_cell.angle_beta   90.00
_cell.angle_gamma   90.00
#
_symmetry.space_group_name_H-M   'P 1'
#
loop_
_entity.id
_entity.type
_entity.pdbx_description
1 polymer ?
#
loop_
_entity_poly.entity_id
_entity_poly.type
_entity_poly.pdbx_seq_one_letter_code
_entity_poly.pdbx_strand_id
1 'polypeptide(L)'
;VIFRAYVPVLIVRAYKSVSDDLAGLRYRRVLLPLDGSLRAEYALPLATTLANAHGSSLILAHVVHRPEVPRAIPLSEKEMSLVEQLTALNRERGAAYLRDLESRLGLQSETRLLVSHNPATALHQLVEQEDIDLVVLSAHGFSGGTKWTFGSVALNFAVYGTTPLLVVQDISEEEAEPTEAQIAARET
;
A
#
# COMPACT_ATOMS: atom_id res chain seq x y z
N VAL A 1 14.97 5.30 -12.48
CA VAL A 1 15.51 4.24 -11.60
C VAL A 1 14.36 3.53 -10.87
N ILE A 2 13.50 4.23 -10.14
CA ILE A 2 12.42 3.65 -9.32
C ILE A 2 11.48 2.76 -10.15
N PHE A 3 11.17 3.14 -11.38
CA PHE A 3 10.21 2.48 -12.27
C PHE A 3 10.72 1.17 -12.92
N ARG A 4 12.00 0.82 -12.72
CA ARG A 4 12.62 -0.39 -13.30
C ARG A 4 13.42 -1.17 -12.26
N ALA A 5 13.21 -0.89 -10.99
CA ALA A 5 13.85 -1.64 -9.92
C ALA A 5 13.09 -2.96 -9.72
N TYR A 6 13.79 -4.07 -9.68
CA TYR A 6 13.26 -5.37 -9.27
C TYR A 6 13.58 -5.70 -7.81
N VAL A 7 14.09 -4.70 -7.08
CA VAL A 7 14.36 -4.76 -5.63
C VAL A 7 13.46 -3.76 -4.90
N PRO A 8 13.17 -3.96 -3.62
CA PRO A 8 12.44 -2.98 -2.83
C PRO A 8 13.13 -1.61 -2.84
N VAL A 9 12.35 -0.54 -3.00
CA VAL A 9 12.86 0.83 -3.09
C VAL A 9 12.30 1.66 -1.95
N LEU A 10 13.19 2.17 -1.10
CA LEU A 10 12.83 3.12 -0.04
C LEU A 10 12.94 4.55 -0.56
N ILE A 11 11.82 5.28 -0.54
CA ILE A 11 11.74 6.70 -0.88
C ILE A 11 11.71 7.50 0.42
N VAL A 12 12.79 8.24 0.68
CA VAL A 12 12.90 9.14 1.84
C VAL A 12 12.70 10.57 1.40
N ARG A 13 11.94 11.36 2.17
CA ARG A 13 11.65 12.76 1.86
C ARG A 13 12.67 13.70 2.51
N ALA A 14 13.43 14.41 1.69
CA ALA A 14 14.53 15.27 2.12
C ALA A 14 14.10 16.55 2.88
N TYR A 15 12.82 16.90 2.85
CA TYR A 15 12.31 18.11 3.52
C TYR A 15 11.94 17.94 5.01
N LYS A 16 11.93 16.70 5.50
CA LYS A 16 11.87 16.45 6.94
C LYS A 16 13.30 16.42 7.47
N SER A 17 13.57 17.20 8.52
CA SER A 17 14.85 17.12 9.22
C SER A 17 15.04 15.69 9.72
N VAL A 18 15.96 14.98 9.15
CA VAL A 18 16.41 13.68 9.67
C VAL A 18 17.48 13.99 10.73
N SER A 19 17.40 13.33 11.86
CA SER A 19 18.47 13.38 12.86
C SER A 19 19.79 12.97 12.21
N ASP A 20 20.88 13.68 12.49
CA ASP A 20 22.23 13.32 12.02
C ASP A 20 22.66 11.94 12.53
N ASP A 21 22.05 11.45 13.61
CA ASP A 21 22.25 10.11 14.15
C ASP A 21 21.25 9.11 13.54
N LEU A 22 21.64 8.50 12.44
CA LEU A 22 20.88 7.42 11.79
C LEU A 22 20.92 6.11 12.58
N ALA A 23 21.85 5.93 13.51
CA ALA A 23 21.97 4.70 14.30
C ALA A 23 20.77 4.51 15.25
N GLY A 24 20.12 5.61 15.64
CA GLY A 24 18.90 5.61 16.45
C GLY A 24 17.60 5.60 15.66
N LEU A 25 17.64 5.59 14.31
CA LEU A 25 16.43 5.62 13.50
C LEU A 25 15.56 4.38 13.77
N ARG A 26 14.33 4.62 14.19
CA ARG A 26 13.32 3.59 14.42
C ARG A 26 12.00 4.02 13.81
N TYR A 27 11.41 3.12 13.05
CA TYR A 27 10.01 3.25 12.66
C TYR A 27 9.14 2.69 13.80
N ARG A 28 8.15 3.45 14.25
CA ARG A 28 7.27 3.08 15.37
C ARG A 28 5.94 2.51 14.87
N ARG A 29 5.43 3.10 13.80
CA ARG A 29 4.13 2.74 13.22
C ARG A 29 4.28 2.54 11.71
N VAL A 30 4.18 1.29 11.31
CA VAL A 30 4.34 0.87 9.92
C VAL A 30 2.96 0.57 9.34
N LEU A 31 2.58 1.28 8.27
CA LEU A 31 1.33 1.05 7.57
C LEU A 31 1.56 0.13 6.36
N LEU A 32 0.74 -0.91 6.25
CA LEU A 32 0.68 -1.80 5.10
C LEU A 32 -0.72 -1.75 4.48
N PRO A 33 -0.94 -0.95 3.42
CA PRO A 33 -2.17 -0.96 2.64
C PRO A 33 -2.32 -2.26 1.83
N LEU A 34 -3.50 -2.86 1.89
CA LEU A 34 -3.84 -4.13 1.24
C LEU A 34 -5.19 -4.00 0.53
N ASP A 35 -5.29 -4.53 -0.68
CA ASP A 35 -6.51 -4.48 -1.49
C ASP A 35 -7.19 -5.85 -1.69
N GLY A 36 -6.68 -6.87 -1.01
CA GLY A 36 -7.18 -8.25 -1.09
C GLY A 36 -6.56 -9.06 -2.21
N SER A 37 -5.63 -8.51 -2.99
CA SER A 37 -4.90 -9.24 -4.02
C SER A 37 -3.65 -9.91 -3.47
N LEU A 38 -3.26 -11.04 -4.08
CA LEU A 38 -1.98 -11.69 -3.77
C LEU A 38 -0.79 -10.78 -4.04
N ARG A 39 -0.89 -9.88 -5.03
CA ARG A 39 0.15 -8.89 -5.33
C ARG A 39 0.36 -7.92 -4.18
N ALA A 40 -0.71 -7.41 -3.58
CA ALA A 40 -0.59 -6.55 -2.40
C ALA A 40 0.06 -7.29 -1.22
N GLU A 41 -0.23 -8.58 -1.07
CA GLU A 41 0.35 -9.43 -0.02
C GLU A 41 1.86 -9.71 -0.21
N TYR A 42 2.45 -9.46 -1.37
CA TYR A 42 3.90 -9.56 -1.58
C TYR A 42 4.71 -8.66 -0.62
N ALA A 43 4.12 -7.58 -0.15
CA ALA A 43 4.76 -6.68 0.80
C ALA A 43 4.74 -7.20 2.26
N LEU A 44 3.88 -8.18 2.59
CA LEU A 44 3.71 -8.71 3.95
C LEU A 44 5.01 -9.21 4.59
N PRO A 45 5.82 -10.09 3.96
CA PRO A 45 7.02 -10.61 4.59
C PRO A 45 8.01 -9.52 4.96
N LEU A 46 8.20 -8.53 4.07
CA LEU A 46 9.13 -7.43 4.31
C LEU A 46 8.60 -6.47 5.38
N ALA A 47 7.31 -6.11 5.33
CA ALA A 47 6.68 -5.26 6.35
C ALA A 47 6.75 -5.90 7.74
N THR A 48 6.50 -7.20 7.84
CA THR A 48 6.60 -7.99 9.08
C THR A 48 8.04 -8.01 9.61
N THR A 49 9.02 -8.26 8.73
CA THR A 49 10.44 -8.27 9.11
C THR A 49 10.88 -6.91 9.63
N LEU A 50 10.48 -5.82 8.98
CA LEU A 50 10.78 -4.46 9.42
C LEU A 50 10.10 -4.13 10.75
N ALA A 51 8.82 -4.46 10.89
CA ALA A 51 8.09 -4.23 12.13
C ALA A 51 8.77 -4.93 13.31
N ASN A 52 9.17 -6.19 13.15
CA ASN A 52 9.90 -6.94 14.17
C ASN A 52 11.28 -6.33 14.47
N ALA A 53 12.05 -5.97 13.44
CA ALA A 53 13.39 -5.40 13.61
C ALA A 53 13.40 -4.05 14.32
N HIS A 54 12.36 -3.25 14.11
CA HIS A 54 12.22 -1.92 14.73
C HIS A 54 11.38 -1.93 16.00
N GLY A 55 10.70 -3.03 16.34
CA GLY A 55 9.72 -3.08 17.44
C GLY A 55 8.51 -2.21 17.15
N SER A 56 8.07 -2.15 15.89
CA SER A 56 6.99 -1.29 15.41
C SER A 56 5.63 -1.93 15.63
N SER A 57 4.59 -1.10 15.77
CA SER A 57 3.22 -1.52 15.52
C SER A 57 2.98 -1.64 14.02
N LEU A 58 2.57 -2.82 13.55
CA LEU A 58 2.20 -3.04 12.15
C LEU A 58 0.70 -2.82 11.98
N ILE A 59 0.33 -1.90 11.09
CA ILE A 59 -1.06 -1.54 10.81
C ILE A 59 -1.43 -2.05 9.42
N LEU A 60 -2.34 -3.01 9.38
CA LEU A 60 -2.90 -3.55 8.14
C LEU A 60 -4.13 -2.74 7.77
N ALA A 61 -4.12 -2.06 6.64
CA ALA A 61 -5.24 -1.24 6.21
C ALA A 61 -5.86 -1.76 4.91
N HIS A 62 -7.19 -1.89 4.91
CA HIS A 62 -7.97 -2.19 3.72
C HIS A 62 -9.00 -1.10 3.47
N VAL A 63 -9.06 -0.61 2.23
CA VAL A 63 -10.05 0.40 1.82
C VAL A 63 -11.11 -0.25 0.97
N VAL A 64 -12.31 -0.35 1.52
CA VAL A 64 -13.51 -0.76 0.79
C VAL A 64 -13.90 0.37 -0.15
N HIS A 65 -13.86 0.11 -1.43
CA HIS A 65 -14.32 1.08 -2.43
C HIS A 65 -15.84 1.21 -2.37
N ARG A 66 -16.32 2.44 -2.12
CA ARG A 66 -17.74 2.75 -2.22
C ARG A 66 -18.11 2.89 -3.69
N PRO A 67 -19.10 2.14 -4.21
CA PRO A 67 -19.49 2.24 -5.61
C PRO A 67 -19.87 3.67 -6.00
N GLU A 68 -19.31 4.16 -7.10
CA GLU A 68 -19.71 5.41 -7.70
C GLU A 68 -20.78 5.15 -8.76
N VAL A 69 -21.91 5.85 -8.65
CA VAL A 69 -22.92 5.85 -9.71
C VAL A 69 -22.75 7.15 -10.49
N PRO A 70 -22.68 7.11 -11.83
CA PRO A 70 -22.52 8.31 -12.65
C PRO A 70 -23.60 9.34 -12.32
N ARG A 71 -23.20 10.57 -11.93
CA ARG A 71 -24.06 11.59 -11.30
C ARG A 71 -24.75 12.51 -12.29
N ALA A 72 -25.19 12.05 -13.43
CA ALA A 72 -26.01 12.89 -14.32
C ALA A 72 -27.43 13.12 -13.78
N ILE A 73 -27.92 12.23 -12.90
CA ILE A 73 -29.26 12.25 -12.30
C ILE A 73 -29.12 11.87 -10.82
N PRO A 74 -29.88 12.48 -9.88
CA PRO A 74 -29.91 12.02 -8.49
C PRO A 74 -30.31 10.55 -8.41
N LEU A 75 -29.64 9.80 -7.52
CA LEU A 75 -29.96 8.40 -7.29
C LEU A 75 -31.39 8.25 -6.76
N SER A 76 -32.11 7.28 -7.27
CA SER A 76 -33.36 6.83 -6.68
C SER A 76 -33.12 6.16 -5.32
N GLU A 77 -34.13 6.10 -4.46
CA GLU A 77 -34.05 5.41 -3.17
C GLU A 77 -33.60 3.95 -3.32
N LYS A 78 -34.06 3.28 -4.38
CA LYS A 78 -33.67 1.90 -4.68
C LYS A 78 -32.18 1.79 -5.01
N GLU A 79 -31.63 2.69 -5.80
CA GLU A 79 -30.20 2.71 -6.14
C GLU A 79 -29.34 3.03 -4.92
N MET A 80 -29.77 3.98 -4.09
CA MET A 80 -29.10 4.27 -2.82
C MET A 80 -29.06 3.03 -1.92
N SER A 81 -30.19 2.35 -1.77
CA SER A 81 -30.28 1.10 -0.98
C SER A 81 -29.35 0.00 -1.53
N LEU A 82 -29.25 -0.16 -2.85
CA LEU A 82 -28.34 -1.14 -3.46
C LEU A 82 -26.86 -0.79 -3.21
N VAL A 83 -26.49 0.49 -3.31
CA VAL A 83 -25.12 0.95 -3.00
C VAL A 83 -24.78 0.68 -1.54
N GLU A 84 -25.70 0.94 -0.61
CA GLU A 84 -25.50 0.67 0.81
C GLU A 84 -25.37 -0.83 1.10
N GLN A 85 -26.22 -1.67 0.52
CA GLN A 85 -26.13 -3.13 0.68
C GLN A 85 -24.81 -3.68 0.14
N LEU A 86 -24.38 -3.24 -1.04
CA LEU A 86 -23.10 -3.66 -1.62
C LEU A 86 -21.92 -3.18 -0.78
N THR A 87 -21.99 -1.94 -0.28
CA THR A 87 -20.95 -1.39 0.60
C THR A 87 -20.86 -2.19 1.90
N ALA A 88 -22.01 -2.54 2.50
CA ALA A 88 -22.07 -3.36 3.72
C ALA A 88 -21.46 -4.76 3.49
N LEU A 89 -21.80 -5.42 2.38
CA LEU A 89 -21.23 -6.72 2.00
C LEU A 89 -19.71 -6.64 1.82
N ASN A 90 -19.24 -5.61 1.12
CA ASN A 90 -17.80 -5.41 0.90
C ASN A 90 -17.06 -5.10 2.21
N ARG A 91 -17.67 -4.36 3.13
CA ARG A 91 -17.11 -4.15 4.48
C ARG A 91 -16.97 -5.46 5.26
N GLU A 92 -17.98 -6.31 5.22
CA GLU A 92 -17.92 -7.62 5.88
C GLU A 92 -16.78 -8.49 5.32
N ARG A 93 -16.67 -8.55 3.99
CA ARG A 93 -15.58 -9.27 3.30
C ARG A 93 -14.20 -8.69 3.63
N GLY A 94 -14.06 -7.37 3.60
CA GLY A 94 -12.80 -6.69 3.95
C GLY A 94 -12.41 -6.93 5.42
N ALA A 95 -13.38 -6.92 6.34
CA ALA A 95 -13.13 -7.23 7.75
C ALA A 95 -12.73 -8.70 7.95
N ALA A 96 -13.35 -9.63 7.22
CA ALA A 96 -12.98 -11.05 7.26
C ALA A 96 -11.57 -11.27 6.73
N TYR A 97 -11.22 -10.62 5.62
CA TYR A 97 -9.88 -10.66 5.03
C TYR A 97 -8.80 -10.15 6.01
N LEU A 98 -9.01 -9.01 6.65
CA LEU A 98 -8.05 -8.47 7.61
C LEU A 98 -7.88 -9.39 8.83
N ARG A 99 -8.97 -9.98 9.35
CA ARG A 99 -8.89 -10.96 10.44
C ARG A 99 -8.13 -12.23 10.05
N ASP A 100 -8.32 -12.73 8.85
CA ASP A 100 -7.57 -13.88 8.32
C ASP A 100 -6.08 -13.57 8.26
N LEU A 101 -5.70 -12.41 7.72
CA LEU A 101 -4.30 -11.96 7.69
C LEU A 101 -3.70 -11.84 9.09
N GLU A 102 -4.40 -11.20 10.02
CA GLU A 102 -3.95 -11.04 11.40
C GLU A 102 -3.68 -12.41 12.06
N SER A 103 -4.58 -13.38 11.83
CA SER A 103 -4.41 -14.74 12.35
C SER A 103 -3.21 -15.49 11.75
N ARG A 104 -2.90 -15.24 10.46
CA ARG A 104 -1.77 -15.86 9.76
C ARG A 104 -0.42 -15.27 10.14
N LEU A 105 -0.37 -14.00 10.48
CA LEU A 105 0.89 -13.31 10.76
C LEU A 105 1.51 -13.70 12.10
N GLY A 106 0.72 -14.13 13.09
CA GLY A 106 1.20 -14.58 14.40
C GLY A 106 1.97 -13.52 15.20
N LEU A 107 1.89 -12.23 14.77
CA LEU A 107 2.46 -11.08 15.48
C LEU A 107 1.35 -10.09 15.84
N GLN A 108 1.65 -9.21 16.79
CA GLN A 108 0.71 -8.18 17.19
C GLN A 108 0.61 -7.14 16.08
N SER A 109 -0.51 -7.14 15.37
CA SER A 109 -0.85 -6.16 14.35
C SER A 109 -2.17 -5.46 14.68
N GLU A 110 -2.35 -4.27 14.14
CA GLU A 110 -3.60 -3.52 14.22
C GLU A 110 -4.26 -3.54 12.83
N THR A 111 -5.58 -3.61 12.79
CA THR A 111 -6.32 -3.59 11.52
C THR A 111 -7.13 -2.31 11.37
N ARG A 112 -7.18 -1.77 10.15
CA ARG A 112 -8.01 -0.61 9.80
C ARG A 112 -8.81 -0.89 8.54
N LEU A 113 -10.12 -0.86 8.69
CA LEU A 113 -11.06 -0.98 7.57
C LEU A 113 -11.67 0.38 7.28
N LEU A 114 -11.33 0.93 6.14
CA LEU A 114 -11.81 2.23 5.68
C LEU A 114 -12.87 2.04 4.58
N VAL A 115 -13.72 3.04 4.39
CA VAL A 115 -14.67 3.09 3.27
C VAL A 115 -14.48 4.42 2.56
N SER A 116 -14.12 4.39 1.28
CA SER A 116 -13.87 5.61 0.52
C SER A 116 -14.09 5.39 -0.98
N HIS A 117 -14.42 6.46 -1.69
CA HIS A 117 -14.40 6.50 -3.15
C HIS A 117 -12.95 6.60 -3.69
N ASN A 118 -12.05 7.18 -2.89
CA ASN A 118 -10.65 7.35 -3.25
C ASN A 118 -9.74 6.69 -2.21
N PRO A 119 -9.23 5.48 -2.49
CA PRO A 119 -8.37 4.76 -1.56
C PRO A 119 -7.10 5.53 -1.17
N ALA A 120 -6.46 6.20 -2.12
CA ALA A 120 -5.23 6.94 -1.83
C ALA A 120 -5.47 8.08 -0.83
N THR A 121 -6.55 8.86 -1.02
CA THR A 121 -6.92 9.93 -0.09
C THR A 121 -7.21 9.39 1.31
N ALA A 122 -7.97 8.29 1.42
CA ALA A 122 -8.29 7.70 2.73
C ALA A 122 -7.03 7.20 3.44
N LEU A 123 -6.08 6.62 2.70
CA LEU A 123 -4.82 6.14 3.26
C LEU A 123 -3.89 7.30 3.69
N HIS A 124 -3.84 8.41 2.94
CA HIS A 124 -3.11 9.61 3.37
C HIS A 124 -3.68 10.19 4.66
N GLN A 125 -5.01 10.26 4.77
CA GLN A 125 -5.67 10.70 6.01
C GLN A 125 -5.32 9.78 7.18
N LEU A 126 -5.31 8.46 6.98
CA LEU A 126 -4.91 7.50 8.00
C LEU A 126 -3.45 7.71 8.44
N VAL A 127 -2.54 7.96 7.49
CA VAL A 127 -1.12 8.27 7.77
C VAL A 127 -0.99 9.45 8.69
N GLU A 128 -1.73 10.52 8.44
CA GLU A 128 -1.71 11.73 9.28
C GLU A 128 -2.37 11.53 10.64
N GLN A 129 -3.53 10.87 10.69
CA GLN A 129 -4.32 10.67 11.91
C GLN A 129 -3.65 9.73 12.92
N GLU A 130 -2.88 8.78 12.44
CA GLU A 130 -2.24 7.76 13.27
C GLU A 130 -0.71 7.91 13.36
N ASP A 131 -0.17 9.06 12.96
CA ASP A 131 1.27 9.37 13.04
C ASP A 131 2.13 8.25 12.43
N ILE A 132 1.73 7.72 11.27
CA ILE A 132 2.46 6.69 10.54
C ILE A 132 3.80 7.26 10.09
N ASP A 133 4.88 6.55 10.39
CA ASP A 133 6.23 6.99 10.06
C ASP A 133 6.91 6.17 8.95
N LEU A 134 6.31 5.05 8.54
CA LEU A 134 6.68 4.31 7.34
C LEU A 134 5.44 3.70 6.67
N VAL A 135 5.33 3.87 5.36
CA VAL A 135 4.36 3.14 4.53
C VAL A 135 5.10 2.08 3.73
N VAL A 136 4.63 0.84 3.79
CA VAL A 136 5.15 -0.27 2.98
C VAL A 136 4.02 -0.74 2.09
N LEU A 137 4.24 -0.82 0.79
CA LEU A 137 3.22 -1.33 -0.13
C LEU A 137 3.85 -2.03 -1.34
N SER A 138 3.08 -2.90 -1.97
CA SER A 138 3.44 -3.50 -3.24
C SER A 138 3.36 -2.47 -4.38
N ALA A 139 4.23 -2.61 -5.36
CA ALA A 139 4.22 -1.76 -6.55
C ALA A 139 2.87 -1.81 -7.28
N HIS A 140 2.22 -2.98 -7.30
CA HIS A 140 0.91 -3.19 -7.90
C HIS A 140 -0.08 -3.82 -6.92
N GLY A 141 -1.37 -3.65 -7.21
CA GLY A 141 -2.48 -4.28 -6.53
C GLY A 141 -3.40 -4.99 -7.53
N PHE A 142 -4.67 -5.13 -7.16
CA PHE A 142 -5.69 -5.85 -7.92
C PHE A 142 -5.86 -5.33 -9.37
N SER A 143 -5.82 -4.01 -9.58
CA SER A 143 -6.00 -3.38 -10.89
C SER A 143 -4.70 -3.28 -11.72
N GLY A 144 -3.58 -3.72 -11.18
CA GLY A 144 -2.26 -3.61 -11.82
C GLY A 144 -2.12 -4.58 -12.99
N GLY A 145 -2.38 -4.11 -14.22
CA GLY A 145 -1.89 -4.76 -15.41
C GLY A 145 -0.40 -4.49 -15.59
N THR A 146 0.31 -5.39 -16.27
CA THR A 146 1.75 -5.29 -16.59
C THR A 146 2.15 -4.04 -17.40
N LYS A 147 1.18 -3.23 -17.80
CA LYS A 147 1.35 -2.06 -18.67
C LYS A 147 1.86 -0.81 -17.92
N TRP A 148 1.67 -0.74 -16.62
CA TRP A 148 2.06 0.41 -15.79
C TRP A 148 3.03 -0.04 -14.72
N THR A 149 4.07 0.74 -14.52
CA THR A 149 5.17 0.43 -13.59
C THR A 149 4.77 0.44 -12.12
N PHE A 150 3.68 1.14 -11.79
CA PHE A 150 3.09 1.20 -10.45
C PHE A 150 1.56 1.26 -10.52
N GLY A 151 0.91 0.66 -9.53
CA GLY A 151 -0.50 0.86 -9.28
C GLY A 151 -0.82 2.28 -8.83
N SER A 152 -2.09 2.66 -8.94
CA SER A 152 -2.54 4.04 -8.66
C SER A 152 -2.23 4.52 -7.24
N VAL A 153 -2.35 3.66 -6.24
CA VAL A 153 -2.05 3.98 -4.84
C VAL A 153 -0.55 4.15 -4.64
N ALA A 154 0.28 3.22 -5.16
CA ALA A 154 1.73 3.30 -5.06
C ALA A 154 2.28 4.57 -5.73
N LEU A 155 1.81 4.88 -6.94
CA LEU A 155 2.16 6.10 -7.64
C LEU A 155 1.74 7.36 -6.87
N ASN A 156 0.53 7.36 -6.30
CA ASN A 156 0.02 8.49 -5.54
C ASN A 156 0.88 8.75 -4.29
N PHE A 157 1.23 7.70 -3.54
CA PHE A 157 2.15 7.82 -2.41
C PHE A 157 3.56 8.25 -2.82
N ALA A 158 4.06 7.75 -3.96
CA ALA A 158 5.38 8.16 -4.47
C ALA A 158 5.44 9.64 -4.85
N VAL A 159 4.35 10.22 -5.36
CA VAL A 159 4.30 11.63 -5.80
C VAL A 159 3.92 12.57 -4.65
N TYR A 160 2.87 12.25 -3.90
CA TYR A 160 2.24 13.16 -2.95
C TYR A 160 2.47 12.80 -1.47
N GLY A 161 3.00 11.61 -1.18
CA GLY A 161 3.23 11.18 0.19
C GLY A 161 4.24 12.08 0.90
N THR A 162 4.05 12.30 2.19
CA THR A 162 4.95 13.07 3.07
C THR A 162 5.76 12.17 4.00
N THR A 163 5.38 10.91 4.09
CA THR A 163 6.01 9.89 4.95
C THR A 163 6.95 9.02 4.11
N PRO A 164 8.05 8.49 4.67
CA PRO A 164 8.88 7.49 4.01
C PRO A 164 8.04 6.35 3.44
N LEU A 165 8.37 5.95 2.23
CA LEU A 165 7.64 4.95 1.45
C LEU A 165 8.58 3.84 1.00
N LEU A 166 8.31 2.61 1.42
CA LEU A 166 8.97 1.42 0.89
C LEU A 166 8.05 0.73 -0.12
N VAL A 167 8.47 0.74 -1.37
CA VAL A 167 7.78 0.04 -2.46
C VAL A 167 8.42 -1.31 -2.68
N VAL A 168 7.63 -2.37 -2.53
CA VAL A 168 8.04 -3.75 -2.80
C VAL A 168 7.64 -4.11 -4.22
N GLN A 169 8.61 -4.49 -5.04
CA GLN A 169 8.32 -4.91 -6.40
C GLN A 169 7.69 -6.30 -6.40
N ASP A 170 6.65 -6.48 -7.16
CA ASP A 170 5.90 -7.73 -7.33
C ASP A 170 6.18 -8.42 -8.67
N ILE A 171 7.13 -7.87 -9.46
CA ILE A 171 7.63 -8.46 -10.69
C ILE A 171 8.87 -9.29 -10.41
N SER A 172 9.00 -10.45 -11.07
CA SER A 172 10.23 -11.24 -11.02
C SER A 172 11.36 -10.55 -11.78
N GLU A 173 12.61 -10.98 -11.50
CA GLU A 173 13.80 -10.50 -12.23
C GLU A 173 13.68 -10.77 -13.74
N GLU A 174 13.02 -11.86 -14.13
CA GLU A 174 12.81 -12.27 -15.52
C GLU A 174 11.79 -11.36 -16.24
N GLU A 175 10.82 -10.79 -15.50
CA GLU A 175 9.81 -9.86 -16.02
C GLU A 175 10.32 -8.41 -16.05
N ALA A 176 11.41 -8.11 -15.33
CA ALA A 176 12.01 -6.80 -15.33
C ALA A 176 12.83 -6.58 -16.61
N GLU A 177 12.50 -5.55 -17.38
CA GLU A 177 13.31 -5.16 -18.53
C GLU A 177 14.71 -4.72 -18.06
N PRO A 178 15.79 -5.28 -18.65
CA PRO A 178 17.15 -4.88 -18.28
C PRO A 178 17.38 -3.39 -18.59
N THR A 179 18.05 -2.70 -17.70
CA THR A 179 18.46 -1.30 -17.91
C THR A 179 19.58 -1.23 -18.94
N GLU A 180 19.76 -0.04 -19.59
CA GLU A 180 20.87 0.18 -20.53
C GLU A 180 22.24 -0.16 -19.90
N ALA A 181 22.43 0.17 -18.61
CA ALA A 181 23.64 -0.16 -17.87
C ALA A 181 23.84 -1.68 -17.70
N GLN A 182 22.76 -2.44 -17.48
CA GLN A 182 22.80 -3.90 -17.39
C GLN A 182 23.06 -4.55 -18.74
N ILE A 183 22.52 -3.98 -19.83
CA ILE A 183 22.81 -4.42 -21.21
C ILE A 183 24.29 -4.19 -21.52
N ALA A 184 24.81 -2.98 -21.27
CA ALA A 184 26.20 -2.65 -21.50
C ALA A 184 27.18 -3.53 -20.67
N ALA A 185 26.81 -3.89 -19.44
CA ALA A 185 27.63 -4.77 -18.60
C ALA A 185 27.62 -6.25 -19.07
N ARG A 186 26.66 -6.68 -19.86
CA ARG A 186 26.62 -8.04 -20.46
C ARG A 186 27.38 -8.15 -21.76
N GLU A 187 27.66 -7.01 -22.40
CA GLU A 187 28.43 -6.94 -23.67
C GLU A 187 29.95 -6.73 -23.45
N THR A 188 30.40 -6.61 -22.19
CA THR A 188 31.80 -6.45 -21.80
C THR A 188 32.35 -7.73 -21.19
#